data_937075b2cb82b5b33fed72935b3c511b
#
_entry.id   937075b2cb82b5b33fed72935b3c511b
#
_cell.length_a   1.000
_cell.length_b   1.000
_cell.length_c   1.000
_cell.angle_alpha   90.00
_cell.angle_beta   90.00
_cell.angle_gamma   90.00
#
_symmetry.space_group_name_H-M   'P 1'
#
loop_
_entity.id
_entity.type
_entity.pdbx_description
1 polymer ?
#
loop_
_entity_poly.entity_id
_entity_poly.type
_entity_poly.pdbx_seq_one_letter_code
_entity_poly.pdbx_strand_id
1 'polypeptide(L)'
;SETDILVVYVDGLQFGKYHVICAVGVDAGGHKHVLGFREGATENAEVATALLEDLTARGLSPFRRRLFVIDGSKALRKAIDQVFGKENPVQRCRNHKLRNVLGHLPKDQHDQAKSTIKAAFKLGADEGIAKLKQYASWLERDRPSAAASLLDGLDELFTINRLGLPSQLRRCLGTTNLIDNSHSAVRQRSARVKHWRDGTMALRWTAASFAASEQNFRRIMGHQHLWMLKAALDEFQQDQQLAQQIKAG
;
A
#
# COMPACT_ATOMS: atom_id res chain seq x y z
N SER A 1 5.32 -11.33 -23.78
CA SER A 1 5.27 -12.04 -22.48
C SER A 1 4.53 -11.14 -21.50
N GLU A 2 3.52 -11.69 -20.84
CA GLU A 2 2.74 -11.00 -19.83
C GLU A 2 3.67 -10.62 -18.66
N THR A 3 3.63 -9.37 -18.24
CA THR A 3 4.49 -8.87 -17.15
C THR A 3 3.98 -9.42 -15.82
N ASP A 4 4.76 -10.26 -15.13
CA ASP A 4 4.40 -10.88 -13.85
C ASP A 4 4.46 -9.84 -12.71
N ILE A 5 3.38 -9.12 -12.48
CA ILE A 5 3.24 -8.12 -11.41
C ILE A 5 3.04 -8.84 -10.07
N LEU A 6 4.00 -8.71 -9.17
CA LEU A 6 3.96 -9.30 -7.82
C LEU A 6 3.40 -8.35 -6.76
N VAL A 7 3.63 -7.05 -6.91
CA VAL A 7 3.20 -6.03 -5.94
C VAL A 7 2.40 -4.95 -6.65
N VAL A 8 1.29 -4.53 -6.05
CA VAL A 8 0.48 -3.40 -6.53
C VAL A 8 0.38 -2.36 -5.41
N TYR A 9 0.90 -1.17 -5.66
CA TYR A 9 0.73 0.00 -4.81
C TYR A 9 -0.50 0.76 -5.27
N VAL A 10 -1.36 1.12 -4.33
CA VAL A 10 -2.52 1.98 -4.61
C VAL A 10 -2.52 3.12 -3.59
N ASP A 11 -2.56 4.35 -4.08
CA ASP A 11 -2.53 5.54 -3.23
C ASP A 11 -3.22 6.72 -3.94
N GLY A 12 -3.70 7.70 -3.15
CA GLY A 12 -4.44 8.84 -3.63
C GLY A 12 -3.61 10.12 -3.72
N LEU A 13 -3.92 10.95 -4.73
CA LEU A 13 -3.46 12.33 -4.86
C LEU A 13 -4.63 13.29 -4.78
N GLN A 14 -4.50 14.34 -3.98
CA GLN A 14 -5.51 15.40 -3.87
C GLN A 14 -5.10 16.65 -4.65
N PHE A 15 -6.05 17.21 -5.40
CA PHE A 15 -5.94 18.43 -6.20
C PHE A 15 -7.13 19.36 -5.87
N GLY A 16 -7.00 20.17 -4.81
CA GLY A 16 -8.14 20.94 -4.29
C GLY A 16 -9.28 20.01 -3.87
N LYS A 17 -10.41 20.06 -4.56
CA LYS A 17 -11.57 19.18 -4.33
C LYS A 17 -11.56 17.88 -5.13
N TYR A 18 -10.60 17.68 -6.03
CA TYR A 18 -10.50 16.50 -6.87
C TYR A 18 -9.48 15.52 -6.32
N HIS A 19 -9.75 14.23 -6.46
CA HIS A 19 -8.87 13.15 -6.07
C HIS A 19 -8.53 12.29 -7.29
N VAL A 20 -7.28 11.85 -7.36
CA VAL A 20 -6.84 10.86 -8.37
C VAL A 20 -6.23 9.69 -7.63
N ILE A 21 -6.83 8.51 -7.77
CA ILE A 21 -6.26 7.25 -7.28
C ILE A 21 -5.30 6.74 -8.34
N CYS A 22 -4.10 6.36 -7.91
CA CYS A 22 -3.02 5.88 -8.75
C CYS A 22 -2.67 4.43 -8.39
N ALA A 23 -2.41 3.60 -9.39
CA ALA A 23 -1.89 2.25 -9.21
C ALA A 23 -0.53 2.10 -9.91
N VAL A 24 0.47 1.58 -9.16
CA VAL A 24 1.81 1.27 -9.65
C VAL A 24 2.14 -0.18 -9.32
N GLY A 25 2.53 -0.96 -10.32
CA GLY A 25 2.97 -2.34 -10.17
C GLY A 25 4.48 -2.48 -10.02
N VAL A 26 4.90 -3.57 -9.38
CA VAL A 26 6.29 -4.03 -9.39
C VAL A 26 6.32 -5.46 -9.92
N ASP A 27 7.09 -5.69 -10.97
CA ASP A 27 7.26 -7.00 -11.56
C ASP A 27 8.26 -7.89 -10.81
N ALA A 28 8.37 -9.16 -11.20
CA ALA A 28 9.28 -10.11 -10.61
C ALA A 28 10.77 -9.71 -10.76
N GLY A 29 11.10 -8.85 -11.72
CA GLY A 29 12.44 -8.28 -11.91
C GLY A 29 12.71 -7.03 -11.07
N GLY A 30 11.69 -6.52 -10.37
CA GLY A 30 11.77 -5.32 -9.55
C GLY A 30 11.58 -4.01 -10.32
N HIS A 31 11.16 -4.06 -11.58
CA HIS A 31 10.82 -2.86 -12.36
C HIS A 31 9.45 -2.34 -11.96
N LYS A 32 9.31 -1.05 -12.01
CA LYS A 32 8.06 -0.35 -11.71
C LYS A 32 7.30 -0.06 -13.00
N HIS A 33 6.00 -0.28 -12.96
CA HIS A 33 5.07 -0.08 -14.07
C HIS A 33 3.91 0.79 -13.61
N VAL A 34 3.62 1.84 -14.34
CA VAL A 34 2.40 2.63 -14.12
C VAL A 34 1.22 1.82 -14.63
N LEU A 35 0.35 1.37 -13.72
CA LEU A 35 -0.78 0.52 -14.09
C LEU A 35 -2.01 1.32 -14.48
N GLY A 36 -2.33 2.40 -13.76
CA GLY A 36 -3.49 3.21 -14.10
C GLY A 36 -3.78 4.31 -13.10
N PHE A 37 -4.77 5.14 -13.49
CA PHE A 37 -5.27 6.27 -12.72
C PHE A 37 -6.78 6.33 -12.84
N ARG A 38 -7.44 6.76 -11.76
CA ARG A 38 -8.87 7.05 -11.76
C ARG A 38 -9.14 8.31 -10.98
N GLU A 39 -9.92 9.23 -11.56
CA GLU A 39 -10.37 10.41 -10.85
C GLU A 39 -11.70 10.16 -10.14
N GLY A 40 -11.93 10.87 -9.04
CA GLY A 40 -13.19 10.91 -8.34
C GLY A 40 -13.31 12.20 -7.51
N ALA A 41 -14.52 12.53 -7.10
CA ALA A 41 -14.77 13.68 -6.22
C ALA A 41 -14.20 13.43 -4.81
N THR A 42 -14.17 12.18 -4.39
CA THR A 42 -13.64 11.72 -3.11
C THR A 42 -12.94 10.38 -3.31
N GLU A 43 -12.03 10.03 -2.42
CA GLU A 43 -11.50 8.67 -2.33
C GLU A 43 -12.55 7.76 -1.71
N ASN A 44 -13.36 7.12 -2.55
CA ASN A 44 -14.39 6.17 -2.13
C ASN A 44 -14.17 4.79 -2.74
N ALA A 45 -14.88 3.79 -2.22
CA ALA A 45 -14.73 2.41 -2.66
C ALA A 45 -15.15 2.20 -4.13
N GLU A 46 -16.07 2.97 -4.67
CA GLU A 46 -16.53 2.87 -6.07
C GLU A 46 -15.43 3.28 -7.04
N VAL A 47 -14.77 4.42 -6.79
CA VAL A 47 -13.65 4.89 -7.63
C VAL A 47 -12.48 3.92 -7.58
N ALA A 48 -12.17 3.41 -6.38
CA ALA A 48 -11.12 2.42 -6.18
C ALA A 48 -11.45 1.10 -6.89
N THR A 49 -12.69 0.60 -6.75
CA THR A 49 -13.17 -0.61 -7.43
C THR A 49 -13.09 -0.44 -8.95
N ALA A 50 -13.59 0.68 -9.48
CA ALA A 50 -13.55 0.96 -10.92
C ALA A 50 -12.12 1.04 -11.49
N LEU A 51 -11.14 1.53 -10.70
CA LEU A 51 -9.72 1.47 -11.09
C LEU A 51 -9.24 0.01 -11.16
N LEU A 52 -9.50 -0.79 -10.13
CA LEU A 52 -9.03 -2.17 -10.05
C LEU A 52 -9.69 -3.08 -11.09
N GLU A 53 -10.98 -2.87 -11.39
CA GLU A 53 -11.70 -3.55 -12.48
C GLU A 53 -11.12 -3.20 -13.86
N ASP A 54 -10.76 -1.94 -14.09
CA ASP A 54 -10.08 -1.52 -15.31
C ASP A 54 -8.71 -2.22 -15.45
N LEU A 55 -7.96 -2.39 -14.35
CA LEU A 55 -6.71 -3.16 -14.37
C LEU A 55 -6.96 -4.62 -14.76
N THR A 56 -8.01 -5.25 -14.24
CA THR A 56 -8.35 -6.65 -14.59
C THR A 56 -8.78 -6.77 -16.05
N ALA A 57 -9.58 -5.83 -16.55
CA ALA A 57 -10.01 -5.79 -17.95
C ALA A 57 -8.81 -5.63 -18.92
N ARG A 58 -7.72 -4.99 -18.46
CA ARG A 58 -6.47 -4.83 -19.22
C ARG A 58 -5.45 -5.96 -19.01
N GLY A 59 -5.86 -7.06 -18.38
CA GLY A 59 -5.05 -8.27 -18.27
C GLY A 59 -4.37 -8.50 -16.90
N LEU A 60 -4.61 -7.68 -15.88
CA LEU A 60 -4.13 -7.98 -14.55
C LEU A 60 -5.00 -9.08 -13.91
N SER A 61 -4.65 -10.34 -14.11
CA SER A 61 -5.47 -11.50 -13.70
C SER A 61 -5.88 -11.43 -12.23
N PRO A 62 -7.19 -11.49 -11.89
CA PRO A 62 -7.64 -11.49 -10.49
C PRO A 62 -7.32 -12.79 -9.75
N PHE A 63 -6.99 -13.86 -10.49
CA PHE A 63 -6.69 -15.18 -9.91
C PHE A 63 -5.22 -15.32 -9.48
N ARG A 64 -4.35 -14.42 -9.92
CA ARG A 64 -2.94 -14.40 -9.52
C ARG A 64 -2.78 -13.66 -8.19
N ARG A 65 -2.22 -14.31 -7.18
CA ARG A 65 -1.92 -13.70 -5.88
C ARG A 65 -0.89 -12.58 -6.00
N ARG A 66 -1.16 -11.47 -5.34
CA ARG A 66 -0.28 -10.28 -5.30
C ARG A 66 -0.27 -9.67 -3.92
N LEU A 67 0.84 -9.02 -3.59
CA LEU A 67 0.90 -8.15 -2.43
C LEU A 67 0.34 -6.77 -2.81
N PHE A 68 -0.67 -6.31 -2.09
CA PHE A 68 -1.15 -4.93 -2.19
C PHE A 68 -0.54 -4.07 -1.10
N VAL A 69 -0.08 -2.87 -1.44
CA VAL A 69 0.47 -1.89 -0.49
C VAL A 69 -0.37 -0.62 -0.55
N ILE A 70 -1.04 -0.28 0.55
CA ILE A 70 -1.97 0.85 0.63
C ILE A 70 -1.69 1.72 1.85
N ASP A 71 -2.23 2.95 1.86
CA ASP A 71 -2.10 3.90 2.99
C ASP A 71 -2.90 3.50 4.25
N GLY A 72 -3.84 2.59 4.11
CA GLY A 72 -4.75 2.13 5.17
C GLY A 72 -6.19 2.60 4.98
N SER A 73 -6.51 3.16 3.82
CA SER A 73 -7.88 3.49 3.41
C SER A 73 -8.77 2.24 3.43
N LYS A 74 -9.88 2.32 4.18
CA LYS A 74 -10.90 1.25 4.20
C LYS A 74 -11.58 1.08 2.84
N ALA A 75 -11.66 2.17 2.06
CA ALA A 75 -12.21 2.14 0.71
C ALA A 75 -11.33 1.31 -0.23
N LEU A 76 -10.01 1.53 -0.21
CA LEU A 76 -9.05 0.74 -0.98
C LEU A 76 -9.07 -0.74 -0.56
N ARG A 77 -9.09 -1.00 0.76
CA ARG A 77 -9.17 -2.38 1.27
C ARG A 77 -10.41 -3.10 0.76
N LYS A 78 -11.58 -2.45 0.86
CA LYS A 78 -12.85 -3.00 0.36
C LYS A 78 -12.81 -3.29 -1.15
N ALA A 79 -12.26 -2.37 -1.94
CA ALA A 79 -12.12 -2.53 -3.38
C ALA A 79 -11.20 -3.72 -3.75
N ILE A 80 -10.07 -3.88 -3.06
CA ILE A 80 -9.16 -5.02 -3.24
C ILE A 80 -9.88 -6.33 -2.94
N ASP A 81 -10.59 -6.41 -1.80
CA ASP A 81 -11.35 -7.59 -1.42
C ASP A 81 -12.43 -7.97 -2.43
N GLN A 82 -13.08 -6.97 -3.01
CA GLN A 82 -14.16 -7.18 -4.00
C GLN A 82 -13.60 -7.67 -5.34
N VAL A 83 -12.51 -7.10 -5.83
CA VAL A 83 -11.99 -7.38 -7.19
C VAL A 83 -11.01 -8.55 -7.20
N PHE A 84 -10.14 -8.65 -6.21
CA PHE A 84 -9.05 -9.64 -6.16
C PHE A 84 -9.25 -10.72 -5.09
N GLY A 85 -10.26 -10.60 -4.24
CA GLY A 85 -10.51 -11.53 -3.14
C GLY A 85 -9.75 -11.17 -1.85
N LYS A 86 -10.33 -11.61 -0.72
CA LYS A 86 -9.84 -11.30 0.64
C LYS A 86 -8.50 -11.95 0.97
N GLU A 87 -8.12 -12.97 0.24
CA GLU A 87 -6.94 -13.77 0.49
C GLU A 87 -5.66 -13.14 -0.04
N ASN A 88 -5.74 -12.09 -0.83
CA ASN A 88 -4.55 -11.37 -1.23
C ASN A 88 -3.92 -10.66 -0.03
N PRO A 89 -2.60 -10.82 0.21
CA PRO A 89 -1.93 -10.13 1.30
C PRO A 89 -1.97 -8.62 1.06
N VAL A 90 -2.38 -7.88 2.09
CA VAL A 90 -2.38 -6.41 2.08
C VAL A 90 -1.44 -5.90 3.15
N GLN A 91 -0.51 -5.06 2.77
CA GLN A 91 0.38 -4.33 3.66
C GLN A 91 -0.10 -2.89 3.79
N ARG A 92 -0.40 -2.45 4.99
CA ARG A 92 -0.63 -1.03 5.28
C ARG A 92 0.69 -0.27 5.36
N CYS A 93 0.71 0.94 4.84
CA CYS A 93 1.86 1.83 4.89
C CYS A 93 2.23 2.20 6.34
N ARG A 94 3.41 1.78 6.78
CA ARG A 94 3.94 2.06 8.11
C ARG A 94 4.17 3.55 8.36
N ASN A 95 4.54 4.31 7.33
CA ASN A 95 4.74 5.75 7.44
C ASN A 95 3.43 6.50 7.64
N HIS A 96 2.36 6.12 6.92
CA HIS A 96 1.02 6.68 7.12
C HIS A 96 0.50 6.37 8.52
N LYS A 97 0.62 5.11 8.96
CA LYS A 97 0.24 4.72 10.31
C LYS A 97 1.00 5.51 11.38
N LEU A 98 2.31 5.63 11.23
CA LEU A 98 3.13 6.41 12.16
C LEU A 98 2.69 7.87 12.22
N ARG A 99 2.47 8.52 11.06
CA ARG A 99 1.97 9.91 11.01
C ARG A 99 0.61 10.05 11.71
N ASN A 100 -0.31 9.11 11.48
CA ASN A 100 -1.63 9.13 12.10
C ASN A 100 -1.53 9.03 13.63
N VAL A 101 -0.73 8.10 14.16
CA VAL A 101 -0.53 7.96 15.61
C VAL A 101 0.09 9.24 16.20
N LEU A 102 1.12 9.78 15.56
CA LEU A 102 1.79 11.01 16.02
C LEU A 102 0.86 12.22 15.99
N GLY A 103 -0.11 12.27 15.07
CA GLY A 103 -1.12 13.33 15.02
C GLY A 103 -2.02 13.39 16.26
N HIS A 104 -2.11 12.31 17.02
CA HIS A 104 -2.84 12.23 18.29
C HIS A 104 -1.95 12.40 19.54
N LEU A 105 -0.64 12.66 19.35
CA LEU A 105 0.33 12.82 20.43
C LEU A 105 0.90 14.24 20.46
N PRO A 106 1.23 14.77 21.65
CA PRO A 106 1.97 16.01 21.76
C PRO A 106 3.40 15.82 21.25
N LYS A 107 4.03 16.92 20.81
CA LYS A 107 5.31 16.91 20.10
C LYS A 107 6.46 16.30 20.91
N ASP A 108 6.48 16.50 22.21
CA ASP A 108 7.48 15.95 23.15
C ASP A 108 7.46 14.42 23.23
N GLN A 109 6.33 13.78 22.91
CA GLN A 109 6.20 12.32 22.88
C GLN A 109 6.53 11.70 21.51
N HIS A 110 6.71 12.51 20.47
CA HIS A 110 6.89 12.01 19.11
C HIS A 110 8.10 11.10 18.94
N ASP A 111 9.26 11.45 19.52
CA ASP A 111 10.48 10.69 19.30
C ASP A 111 10.47 9.34 20.02
N GLN A 112 9.88 9.28 21.22
CA GLN A 112 9.63 8.04 21.92
C GLN A 112 8.68 7.12 21.13
N ALA A 113 7.55 7.66 20.66
CA ALA A 113 6.57 6.91 19.88
C ALA A 113 7.18 6.38 18.58
N LYS A 114 7.92 7.25 17.83
CA LYS A 114 8.64 6.83 16.61
C LYS A 114 9.62 5.70 16.88
N SER A 115 10.41 5.81 17.94
CA SER A 115 11.40 4.79 18.31
C SER A 115 10.74 3.46 18.64
N THR A 116 9.70 3.47 19.48
CA THR A 116 8.97 2.28 19.90
C THR A 116 8.31 1.57 18.72
N ILE A 117 7.57 2.33 17.89
CA ILE A 117 6.84 1.77 16.74
C ILE A 117 7.81 1.22 15.69
N LYS A 118 8.88 1.97 15.36
CA LYS A 118 9.89 1.52 14.39
C LYS A 118 10.68 0.31 14.89
N ALA A 119 10.93 0.20 16.19
CA ALA A 119 11.58 -0.98 16.77
C ALA A 119 10.70 -2.22 16.59
N ALA A 120 9.38 -2.11 16.86
CA ALA A 120 8.44 -3.21 16.66
C ALA A 120 8.41 -3.72 15.20
N PHE A 121 8.47 -2.84 14.20
CA PHE A 121 8.48 -3.23 12.79
C PHE A 121 9.71 -4.06 12.36
N LYS A 122 10.78 -4.07 13.15
CA LYS A 122 11.99 -4.86 12.88
C LYS A 122 11.86 -6.31 13.37
N LEU A 123 10.96 -6.57 14.31
CA LEU A 123 10.74 -7.87 14.93
C LEU A 123 9.98 -8.83 14.02
N GLY A 124 9.81 -10.08 14.46
CA GLY A 124 8.85 -11.01 13.87
C GLY A 124 7.42 -10.46 13.96
N ALA A 125 6.49 -11.03 13.18
CA ALA A 125 5.14 -10.49 13.12
C ALA A 125 4.45 -10.51 14.48
N ASP A 126 4.42 -11.68 15.13
CA ASP A 126 3.70 -11.86 16.41
C ASP A 126 4.34 -11.07 17.55
N GLU A 127 5.66 -11.06 17.64
CA GLU A 127 6.40 -10.29 18.63
C GLU A 127 6.20 -8.78 18.43
N GLY A 128 6.26 -8.31 17.19
CA GLY A 128 6.03 -6.90 16.86
C GLY A 128 4.61 -6.46 17.15
N ILE A 129 3.61 -7.29 16.84
CA ILE A 129 2.20 -7.05 17.16
C ILE A 129 1.99 -7.00 18.68
N ALA A 130 2.55 -7.98 19.41
CA ALA A 130 2.46 -8.01 20.89
C ALA A 130 3.06 -6.74 21.51
N LYS A 131 4.23 -6.32 21.04
CA LYS A 131 4.88 -5.08 21.48
C LYS A 131 4.03 -3.84 21.21
N LEU A 132 3.40 -3.73 20.04
CA LEU A 132 2.53 -2.59 19.73
C LEU A 132 1.20 -2.63 20.50
N LYS A 133 0.64 -3.80 20.78
CA LYS A 133 -0.51 -3.94 21.66
C LYS A 133 -0.18 -3.48 23.10
N GLN A 134 0.97 -3.89 23.62
CA GLN A 134 1.44 -3.42 24.93
C GLN A 134 1.63 -1.90 24.96
N TYR A 135 2.21 -1.32 23.90
CA TYR A 135 2.37 0.12 23.79
C TYR A 135 1.03 0.86 23.67
N ALA A 136 0.07 0.30 22.93
CA ALA A 136 -1.28 0.84 22.84
C ALA A 136 -1.99 0.86 24.20
N SER A 137 -1.89 -0.23 24.97
CA SER A 137 -2.45 -0.28 26.34
C SER A 137 -1.82 0.76 27.28
N TRP A 138 -0.53 1.06 27.11
CA TRP A 138 0.11 2.14 27.85
C TRP A 138 -0.41 3.51 27.42
N LEU A 139 -0.60 3.75 26.09
CA LEU A 139 -1.15 4.99 25.56
C LEU A 139 -2.60 5.22 25.95
N GLU A 140 -3.38 4.16 26.14
CA GLU A 140 -4.83 4.24 26.36
C GLU A 140 -5.21 5.06 27.59
N ARG A 141 -4.34 5.12 28.60
CA ARG A 141 -4.56 5.87 29.85
C ARG A 141 -4.72 7.37 29.61
N ASP A 142 -3.81 7.94 28.81
CA ASP A 142 -3.72 9.40 28.62
C ASP A 142 -3.99 9.83 27.18
N ARG A 143 -3.92 8.90 26.23
CA ARG A 143 -3.99 9.16 24.76
C ARG A 143 -4.81 8.09 24.06
N PRO A 144 -6.10 7.90 24.40
CA PRO A 144 -6.93 6.83 23.84
C PRO A 144 -7.06 6.90 22.30
N SER A 145 -7.10 8.10 21.72
CA SER A 145 -7.14 8.27 20.25
C SER A 145 -5.86 7.77 19.57
N ALA A 146 -4.69 7.97 20.17
CA ALA A 146 -3.43 7.45 19.65
C ALA A 146 -3.37 5.92 19.74
N ALA A 147 -3.85 5.35 20.86
CA ALA A 147 -3.97 3.90 21.06
C ALA A 147 -4.91 3.28 20.01
N ALA A 148 -6.11 3.83 19.84
CA ALA A 148 -7.07 3.38 18.84
C ALA A 148 -6.51 3.46 17.41
N SER A 149 -5.84 4.59 17.09
CA SER A 149 -5.17 4.76 15.81
C SER A 149 -4.06 3.71 15.58
N LEU A 150 -3.30 3.35 16.61
CA LEU A 150 -2.24 2.34 16.51
C LEU A 150 -2.81 0.93 16.28
N LEU A 151 -3.91 0.59 16.95
CA LEU A 151 -4.55 -0.74 16.86
C LEU A 151 -5.33 -0.93 15.55
N ASP A 152 -5.82 0.15 14.92
CA ASP A 152 -6.56 0.05 13.67
C ASP A 152 -5.71 -0.56 12.55
N GLY A 153 -6.08 -1.76 12.09
CA GLY A 153 -5.37 -2.51 11.04
C GLY A 153 -3.95 -2.91 11.42
N LEU A 154 -3.69 -3.16 12.70
CA LEU A 154 -2.37 -3.53 13.22
C LEU A 154 -1.79 -4.77 12.52
N ASP A 155 -2.62 -5.78 12.27
CA ASP A 155 -2.19 -7.02 11.60
C ASP A 155 -1.63 -6.78 10.19
N GLU A 156 -2.25 -5.87 9.43
CA GLU A 156 -1.84 -5.53 8.07
C GLU A 156 -0.51 -4.73 8.03
N LEU A 157 -0.05 -4.17 9.15
CA LEU A 157 1.27 -3.54 9.26
C LEU A 157 2.41 -4.57 9.27
N PHE A 158 2.10 -5.83 9.56
CA PHE A 158 3.07 -6.93 9.68
C PHE A 158 2.94 -7.99 8.58
N THR A 159 2.14 -7.75 7.54
CA THR A 159 1.96 -8.69 6.42
C THR A 159 3.31 -9.11 5.83
N ILE A 160 4.19 -8.16 5.51
CA ILE A 160 5.52 -8.47 4.95
C ILE A 160 6.47 -9.19 5.93
N ASN A 161 6.22 -9.09 7.24
CA ASN A 161 6.99 -9.85 8.25
C ASN A 161 6.55 -11.31 8.26
N ARG A 162 5.23 -11.59 8.13
CA ARG A 162 4.69 -12.95 8.03
C ARG A 162 5.15 -13.65 6.76
N LEU A 163 5.32 -12.91 5.65
CA LEU A 163 5.86 -13.45 4.40
C LEU A 163 7.36 -13.81 4.47
N GLY A 164 8.02 -13.65 5.62
CA GLY A 164 9.42 -14.04 5.82
C GLY A 164 10.45 -13.27 4.98
N LEU A 165 10.07 -12.08 4.46
CA LEU A 165 10.91 -11.33 3.53
C LEU A 165 12.16 -10.75 4.19
N PRO A 166 13.30 -10.67 3.47
CA PRO A 166 14.53 -10.06 3.98
C PRO A 166 14.34 -8.57 4.33
N SER A 167 15.17 -8.06 5.22
CA SER A 167 15.07 -6.69 5.76
C SER A 167 15.03 -5.61 4.69
N GLN A 168 15.75 -5.78 3.58
CA GLN A 168 15.74 -4.84 2.45
C GLN A 168 14.37 -4.75 1.79
N LEU A 169 13.73 -5.89 1.49
CA LEU A 169 12.37 -5.93 0.95
C LEU A 169 11.35 -5.42 1.98
N ARG A 170 11.45 -5.83 3.25
CA ARG A 170 10.56 -5.33 4.31
C ARG A 170 10.61 -3.80 4.43
N ARG A 171 11.79 -3.20 4.26
CA ARG A 171 11.93 -1.74 4.28
C ARG A 171 11.31 -1.09 3.04
N CYS A 172 11.45 -1.68 1.87
CA CYS A 172 10.88 -1.18 0.63
C CYS A 172 9.35 -1.34 0.57
N LEU A 173 8.86 -2.56 0.84
CA LEU A 173 7.45 -2.93 0.70
C LEU A 173 6.59 -2.52 1.90
N GLY A 174 7.18 -2.09 3.01
CA GLY A 174 6.47 -1.66 4.21
C GLY A 174 5.86 -0.27 4.15
N THR A 175 6.07 0.47 3.06
CA THR A 175 5.62 1.85 2.91
C THR A 175 5.20 2.14 1.48
N THR A 176 4.36 3.17 1.29
CA THR A 176 3.97 3.68 -0.04
C THR A 176 5.01 4.62 -0.66
N ASN A 177 6.22 4.75 -0.08
CA ASN A 177 7.25 5.66 -0.56
C ASN A 177 7.58 5.51 -2.05
N LEU A 178 7.37 4.32 -2.60
CA LEU A 178 7.61 4.04 -4.01
C LEU A 178 6.68 4.86 -4.90
N ILE A 179 5.39 4.93 -4.57
CA ILE A 179 4.41 5.74 -5.28
C ILE A 179 4.45 7.20 -4.81
N ASP A 180 4.75 7.47 -3.54
CA ASP A 180 4.93 8.81 -2.98
C ASP A 180 5.99 9.63 -3.72
N ASN A 181 7.06 9.01 -4.19
CA ASN A 181 8.08 9.68 -5.00
C ASN A 181 7.51 10.18 -6.33
N SER A 182 6.65 9.38 -6.99
CA SER A 182 5.95 9.79 -8.20
C SER A 182 4.92 10.87 -7.91
N HIS A 183 4.20 10.77 -6.79
CA HIS A 183 3.30 11.82 -6.30
C HIS A 183 4.04 13.14 -6.04
N SER A 184 5.23 13.09 -5.50
CA SER A 184 6.07 14.29 -5.29
C SER A 184 6.43 14.95 -6.62
N ALA A 185 6.75 14.17 -7.66
CA ALA A 185 7.01 14.69 -9.00
C ALA A 185 5.75 15.35 -9.60
N VAL A 186 4.56 14.78 -9.37
CA VAL A 186 3.28 15.38 -9.80
C VAL A 186 3.08 16.72 -9.09
N ARG A 187 3.21 16.76 -7.76
CA ARG A 187 3.07 18.00 -6.97
C ARG A 187 4.05 19.08 -7.44
N GLN A 188 5.29 18.73 -7.70
CA GLN A 188 6.32 19.67 -8.17
C GLN A 188 5.96 20.24 -9.55
N ARG A 189 5.55 19.41 -10.50
CA ARG A 189 5.17 19.86 -11.86
C ARG A 189 3.90 20.70 -11.85
N SER A 190 2.94 20.37 -10.98
CA SER A 190 1.67 21.09 -10.84
C SER A 190 1.69 22.25 -9.86
N ALA A 191 2.83 22.55 -9.22
CA ALA A 191 2.95 23.58 -8.17
C ALA A 191 2.50 25.00 -8.61
N ARG A 192 2.60 25.28 -9.92
CA ARG A 192 2.16 26.57 -10.51
C ARG A 192 0.69 26.60 -10.87
N VAL A 193 -0.03 25.47 -10.80
CA VAL A 193 -1.47 25.40 -11.07
C VAL A 193 -2.22 25.94 -9.87
N LYS A 194 -2.79 27.13 -9.98
CA LYS A 194 -3.53 27.79 -8.89
C LYS A 194 -5.00 27.37 -8.84
N HIS A 195 -5.55 26.92 -9.95
CA HIS A 195 -6.95 26.55 -10.06
C HIS A 195 -7.12 25.26 -10.88
N TRP A 196 -7.79 24.29 -10.32
CA TRP A 196 -8.15 23.03 -10.99
C TRP A 196 -9.57 23.18 -11.53
N ARG A 197 -9.70 23.21 -12.85
CA ARG A 197 -10.98 23.43 -13.52
C ARG A 197 -11.93 22.25 -13.33
N ASP A 198 -11.42 21.04 -13.52
CA ASP A 198 -12.16 19.78 -13.44
C ASP A 198 -11.23 18.62 -13.06
N GLY A 199 -11.80 17.47 -12.74
CA GLY A 199 -11.03 16.27 -12.39
C GLY A 199 -10.24 15.71 -13.57
N THR A 200 -10.74 15.89 -14.80
CA THR A 200 -10.02 15.50 -16.01
C THR A 200 -8.70 16.26 -16.15
N MET A 201 -8.66 17.53 -15.76
CA MET A 201 -7.41 18.29 -15.71
C MET A 201 -6.43 17.68 -14.68
N ALA A 202 -6.91 17.35 -13.48
CA ALA A 202 -6.08 16.70 -12.46
C ALA A 202 -5.54 15.34 -12.96
N LEU A 203 -6.39 14.54 -13.59
CA LEU A 203 -6.02 13.25 -14.18
C LEU A 203 -4.93 13.39 -15.26
N ARG A 204 -5.08 14.34 -16.19
CA ARG A 204 -4.09 14.59 -17.26
C ARG A 204 -2.74 15.02 -16.69
N TRP A 205 -2.72 15.92 -15.71
CA TRP A 205 -1.48 16.34 -15.05
C TRP A 205 -0.80 15.19 -14.33
N THR A 206 -1.58 14.33 -13.67
CA THR A 206 -1.09 13.13 -13.03
C THR A 206 -0.47 12.18 -14.05
N ALA A 207 -1.21 11.82 -15.10
CA ALA A 207 -0.76 10.90 -16.14
C ALA A 207 0.52 11.39 -16.84
N ALA A 208 0.55 12.67 -17.27
CA ALA A 208 1.73 13.25 -17.90
C ALA A 208 2.96 13.26 -16.97
N SER A 209 2.74 13.54 -15.67
CA SER A 209 3.83 13.56 -14.68
C SER A 209 4.37 12.17 -14.40
N PHE A 210 3.50 11.16 -14.33
CA PHE A 210 3.93 9.76 -14.17
C PHE A 210 4.67 9.26 -15.40
N ALA A 211 4.16 9.50 -16.61
CA ALA A 211 4.81 9.12 -17.87
C ALA A 211 6.23 9.70 -17.96
N ALA A 212 6.41 10.98 -17.61
CA ALA A 212 7.74 11.61 -17.58
C ALA A 212 8.64 11.04 -16.45
N SER A 213 8.07 10.53 -15.36
CA SER A 213 8.83 9.94 -14.25
C SER A 213 9.20 8.48 -14.52
N GLU A 214 8.35 7.74 -15.24
CA GLU A 214 8.51 6.32 -15.52
C GLU A 214 9.80 6.01 -16.28
N GLN A 215 10.19 6.90 -17.18
CA GLN A 215 11.45 6.80 -17.94
C GLN A 215 12.71 6.75 -17.02
N ASN A 216 12.59 7.27 -15.79
CA ASN A 216 13.66 7.31 -14.80
C ASN A 216 13.44 6.35 -13.63
N PHE A 217 12.48 5.44 -13.73
CA PHE A 217 12.23 4.48 -12.67
C PHE A 217 13.42 3.53 -12.52
N ARG A 218 13.98 3.48 -11.31
CA ARG A 218 14.97 2.48 -10.93
C ARG A 218 14.27 1.25 -10.37
N ARG A 219 14.92 0.10 -10.44
CA ARG A 219 14.47 -1.12 -9.76
C ARG A 219 14.30 -0.86 -8.26
N ILE A 220 13.38 -1.57 -7.63
CA ILE A 220 13.17 -1.45 -6.20
C ILE A 220 14.36 -1.97 -5.41
N MET A 221 14.55 -1.45 -4.20
CA MET A 221 15.56 -1.97 -3.26
C MET A 221 15.25 -3.41 -2.89
N GLY A 222 16.24 -4.28 -2.94
CA GLY A 222 16.08 -5.70 -2.61
C GLY A 222 15.43 -6.52 -3.73
N HIS A 223 15.35 -6.01 -4.96
CA HIS A 223 14.77 -6.71 -6.11
C HIS A 223 15.34 -8.12 -6.32
N GLN A 224 16.63 -8.34 -6.01
CA GLN A 224 17.26 -9.66 -6.08
C GLN A 224 16.61 -10.73 -5.18
N HIS A 225 15.79 -10.32 -4.21
CA HIS A 225 15.08 -11.20 -3.30
C HIS A 225 13.57 -11.33 -3.61
N LEU A 226 13.08 -10.75 -4.71
CA LEU A 226 11.65 -10.83 -5.07
C LEU A 226 11.18 -12.26 -5.37
N TRP A 227 12.10 -13.17 -5.70
CA TRP A 227 11.79 -14.57 -5.82
C TRP A 227 11.22 -15.17 -4.52
N MET A 228 11.63 -14.66 -3.33
CA MET A 228 11.07 -15.10 -2.04
C MET A 228 9.61 -14.64 -1.90
N LEU A 229 9.30 -13.40 -2.30
CA LEU A 229 7.92 -12.94 -2.33
C LEU A 229 7.08 -13.75 -3.30
N LYS A 230 7.61 -14.02 -4.51
CA LYS A 230 6.93 -14.85 -5.50
C LYS A 230 6.63 -16.24 -4.95
N ALA A 231 7.60 -16.90 -4.34
CA ALA A 231 7.44 -18.22 -3.74
C ALA A 231 6.35 -18.21 -2.64
N ALA A 232 6.38 -17.23 -1.73
CA ALA A 232 5.36 -17.08 -0.69
C ALA A 232 3.95 -16.86 -1.27
N LEU A 233 3.81 -16.06 -2.33
CA LEU A 233 2.52 -15.83 -2.99
C LEU A 233 2.01 -17.08 -3.71
N ASP A 234 2.90 -17.87 -4.32
CA ASP A 234 2.57 -19.12 -5.02
C ASP A 234 2.16 -20.22 -4.02
N GLU A 235 2.82 -20.34 -2.87
CA GLU A 235 2.46 -21.25 -1.79
C GLU A 235 1.05 -20.96 -1.24
N PHE A 236 0.75 -19.72 -0.92
CA PHE A 236 -0.60 -19.30 -0.51
C PHE A 236 -1.67 -19.65 -1.55
N GLN A 237 -1.35 -19.58 -2.83
CA GLN A 237 -2.27 -19.92 -3.91
C GLN A 237 -2.55 -21.42 -3.97
N GLN A 238 -1.52 -22.27 -3.78
CA GLN A 238 -1.65 -23.72 -3.79
C GLN A 238 -2.46 -24.24 -2.60
N ASP A 239 -2.19 -23.76 -1.38
CA ASP A 239 -2.89 -24.14 -0.17
C ASP A 239 -4.39 -23.89 -0.26
N GLN A 240 -4.79 -22.80 -0.90
CA GLN A 240 -6.21 -22.48 -1.08
C GLN A 240 -6.89 -23.33 -2.13
N GLN A 241 -6.22 -23.62 -3.24
CA GLN A 241 -6.75 -24.54 -4.24
C GLN A 241 -7.00 -25.93 -3.63
N LEU A 242 -6.05 -26.40 -2.81
CA LEU A 242 -6.18 -27.66 -2.07
C LEU A 242 -7.35 -27.62 -1.08
N ALA A 243 -7.46 -26.56 -0.30
CA ALA A 243 -8.55 -26.38 0.68
C ALA A 243 -9.94 -26.27 0.01
N GLN A 244 -10.02 -25.69 -1.18
CA GLN A 244 -11.27 -25.64 -1.96
C GLN A 244 -11.62 -27.02 -2.53
N GLN A 245 -10.66 -27.80 -3.00
CA GLN A 245 -10.88 -29.15 -3.48
C GLN A 245 -11.35 -30.09 -2.38
N ILE A 246 -10.78 -29.98 -1.16
CA ILE A 246 -11.21 -30.76 0.02
C ILE A 246 -12.64 -30.42 0.46
N LYS A 247 -13.10 -29.17 0.29
CA LYS A 247 -14.47 -28.76 0.65
C LYS A 247 -15.51 -29.09 -0.42
N ALA A 248 -15.09 -29.37 -1.64
CA ALA A 248 -15.98 -29.68 -2.77
C ALA A 248 -16.17 -31.18 -3.02
N GLY A 249 -15.37 -32.06 -2.40
CA GLY A 249 -15.48 -33.51 -2.40
C GLY A 249 -16.05 -34.01 -1.10
#